data_7f3a6c9305a93c17234841938bfaffad
#
_entry.id   7f3a6c9305a93c17234841938bfaffad
#
_cell.length_a   1.000
_cell.length_b   1.000
_cell.length_c   1.000
_cell.angle_alpha   90.00
_cell.angle_beta   90.00
_cell.angle_gamma   90.00
#
_symmetry.space_group_name_H-M   'P 1'
#
loop_
_entity.id
_entity.type
_entity.pdbx_description
1 polymer ?
#
loop_
_entity_poly.entity_id
_entity_poly.type
_entity_poly.pdbx_seq_one_letter_code
_entity_poly.pdbx_strand_id
1 'polypeptide(L)'
;PDAADTTISEEQAAIRQAILEHNKSSYPLEYDVACCSFITLETLSATPLAGSSTHKITYYGWALYEQYRATDNGLETTGGSHIPVALSFDLDERGYTLTEYWEPRDGSYNAPDIREKFPAHIVEDALHGQKFVLPQTQECYAQAIAATGLDTNQVIGSLIETICSGPAEASNPWAYIKEHSIEYRELTYYGRYTLKYCFARFEEGDETGLDGQIMAQACEDIAVGWGEEPLVFSQPDNGVFTGQMWYSAFKNNALSLIEQYSEIELAERYPASYLLLSMLGEV
;
A
#
# COMPACT_ATOMS: atom_id res chain seq x y z
N PRO A 1 16.08 6.15 -13.59
CA PRO A 1 14.94 5.90 -14.40
C PRO A 1 14.17 4.74 -13.78
N ASP A 2 13.39 5.05 -12.74
CA ASP A 2 12.65 4.10 -11.91
C ASP A 2 11.15 4.22 -12.20
N ALA A 3 10.80 4.14 -13.45
CA ALA A 3 9.43 3.89 -13.84
C ALA A 3 9.35 2.41 -14.19
N ALA A 4 8.96 1.56 -13.25
CA ALA A 4 8.02 0.53 -13.60
C ALA A 4 6.77 1.28 -14.03
N ASP A 5 6.75 1.71 -15.28
CA ASP A 5 5.58 2.18 -16.02
C ASP A 5 4.67 0.96 -16.17
N THR A 6 4.02 0.61 -15.06
CA THR A 6 2.96 -0.39 -15.09
C THR A 6 1.83 0.34 -15.80
N THR A 7 1.75 0.17 -17.11
CA THR A 7 0.64 0.64 -17.92
C THR A 7 -0.63 0.11 -17.26
N ILE A 8 -1.34 0.99 -16.53
CA ILE A 8 -2.61 0.61 -15.89
C ILE A 8 -3.56 0.13 -16.97
N SER A 9 -4.29 -0.96 -16.73
CA SER A 9 -5.27 -1.47 -17.67
C SER A 9 -6.39 -0.44 -17.90
N GLU A 10 -7.10 -0.53 -19.02
CA GLU A 10 -8.28 0.32 -19.30
C GLU A 10 -9.32 0.18 -18.17
N GLU A 11 -9.49 -1.02 -17.64
CA GLU A 11 -10.34 -1.31 -16.49
C GLU A 11 -9.94 -0.51 -15.26
N GLN A 12 -8.67 -0.62 -14.87
CA GLN A 12 -8.12 0.11 -13.71
C GLN A 12 -8.21 1.62 -13.89
N ALA A 13 -7.97 2.12 -15.10
CA ALA A 13 -8.10 3.53 -15.42
C ALA A 13 -9.55 4.01 -15.26
N ALA A 14 -10.55 3.24 -15.73
CA ALA A 14 -11.96 3.56 -15.59
C ALA A 14 -12.43 3.56 -14.12
N ILE A 15 -12.04 2.56 -13.35
CA ILE A 15 -12.34 2.49 -11.90
C ILE A 15 -11.74 3.70 -11.18
N ARG A 16 -10.46 4.00 -11.44
CA ARG A 16 -9.76 5.13 -10.84
C ARG A 16 -10.43 6.46 -11.18
N GLN A 17 -10.76 6.67 -12.43
CA GLN A 17 -11.49 7.88 -12.88
C GLN A 17 -12.83 8.02 -12.15
N ALA A 18 -13.60 6.93 -12.03
CA ALA A 18 -14.89 6.94 -11.36
C ALA A 18 -14.76 7.37 -9.88
N ILE A 19 -13.76 6.85 -9.16
CA ILE A 19 -13.52 7.19 -7.75
C ILE A 19 -13.09 8.66 -7.61
N LEU A 20 -12.15 9.13 -8.43
CA LEU A 20 -11.68 10.50 -8.39
C LEU A 20 -12.78 11.51 -8.69
N GLU A 21 -13.58 11.28 -9.74
CA GLU A 21 -14.67 12.18 -10.13
C GLU A 21 -15.79 12.22 -9.09
N HIS A 22 -16.17 11.06 -8.51
CA HIS A 22 -17.20 10.99 -7.48
C HIS A 22 -16.83 11.80 -6.23
N ASN A 23 -15.60 11.66 -5.76
CA ASN A 23 -15.14 12.29 -4.53
C ASN A 23 -14.71 13.77 -4.67
N LYS A 24 -14.45 14.24 -5.89
CA LYS A 24 -13.93 15.59 -6.16
C LYS A 24 -14.75 16.71 -5.54
N SER A 25 -16.08 16.58 -5.51
CA SER A 25 -16.98 17.60 -4.95
C SER A 25 -17.19 17.49 -3.44
N SER A 26 -16.91 16.32 -2.85
CA SER A 26 -17.14 16.04 -1.43
C SER A 26 -16.05 16.59 -0.51
N TYR A 27 -14.85 16.87 -1.05
CA TYR A 27 -13.68 17.34 -0.32
C TYR A 27 -13.11 18.61 -0.96
N PRO A 28 -13.68 19.80 -0.67
CA PRO A 28 -13.32 21.06 -1.33
C PRO A 28 -12.07 21.76 -0.74
N LEU A 29 -11.26 21.06 0.06
CA LEU A 29 -10.05 21.62 0.68
C LEU A 29 -8.95 21.83 -0.37
N GLU A 30 -8.02 22.74 -0.07
CA GLU A 30 -6.81 22.92 -0.90
C GLU A 30 -5.90 21.68 -0.75
N TYR A 31 -5.50 21.12 -1.89
CA TYR A 31 -4.58 20.00 -2.00
C TYR A 31 -3.73 20.14 -3.27
N ASP A 32 -2.59 19.47 -3.28
CA ASP A 32 -1.74 19.44 -4.47
C ASP A 32 -2.11 18.29 -5.40
N VAL A 33 -2.50 17.14 -4.83
CA VAL A 33 -2.87 15.96 -5.60
C VAL A 33 -3.96 15.16 -4.89
N ALA A 34 -4.89 14.61 -5.68
CA ALA A 34 -5.87 13.61 -5.24
C ALA A 34 -5.50 12.25 -5.83
N CYS A 35 -5.50 11.24 -4.98
CA CYS A 35 -5.14 9.87 -5.30
C CYS A 35 -6.27 8.92 -4.93
N CYS A 36 -6.29 7.75 -5.55
CA CYS A 36 -7.20 6.69 -5.15
C CYS A 36 -6.59 5.32 -5.39
N SER A 37 -7.09 4.35 -4.61
CA SER A 37 -6.80 2.93 -4.74
C SER A 37 -8.10 2.15 -4.66
N PHE A 38 -8.17 1.03 -5.37
CA PHE A 38 -9.33 0.15 -5.36
C PHE A 38 -8.91 -1.30 -5.23
N ILE A 39 -9.38 -1.97 -4.19
CA ILE A 39 -9.20 -3.42 -4.01
C ILE A 39 -10.50 -4.13 -4.39
N THR A 40 -10.44 -4.90 -5.46
CA THR A 40 -11.56 -5.72 -5.93
C THR A 40 -11.77 -6.93 -5.02
N LEU A 41 -12.98 -7.09 -4.50
CA LEU A 41 -13.43 -8.27 -3.77
C LEU A 41 -14.12 -9.28 -4.70
N GLU A 42 -14.88 -8.77 -5.68
CA GLU A 42 -15.63 -9.58 -6.64
C GLU A 42 -15.89 -8.78 -7.92
N THR A 43 -15.89 -9.46 -9.05
CA THR A 43 -16.30 -8.91 -10.35
C THR A 43 -17.43 -9.76 -10.93
N LEU A 44 -18.57 -9.14 -11.17
CA LEU A 44 -19.71 -9.78 -11.83
C LEU A 44 -19.90 -9.23 -13.24
N SER A 45 -19.89 -10.11 -14.23
CA SER A 45 -20.19 -9.77 -15.62
C SER A 45 -21.52 -10.37 -16.04
N ALA A 46 -22.45 -9.53 -16.50
CA ALA A 46 -23.72 -9.98 -17.03
C ALA A 46 -23.57 -10.34 -18.52
N THR A 47 -24.13 -11.47 -18.91
CA THR A 47 -24.20 -11.86 -20.32
C THR A 47 -25.01 -10.83 -21.11
N PRO A 48 -24.51 -10.33 -22.26
CA PRO A 48 -25.25 -9.41 -23.08
C PRO A 48 -26.63 -9.95 -23.49
N LEU A 49 -27.62 -9.09 -23.54
CA LEU A 49 -28.91 -9.44 -24.13
C LEU A 49 -28.70 -9.77 -25.61
N ALA A 50 -29.52 -10.67 -26.14
CA ALA A 50 -29.47 -11.07 -27.56
C ALA A 50 -29.54 -9.84 -28.48
N GLY A 51 -28.49 -9.62 -29.29
CA GLY A 51 -28.36 -8.48 -30.17
C GLY A 51 -27.69 -7.23 -29.61
N SER A 52 -27.23 -7.25 -28.35
CA SER A 52 -26.40 -6.19 -27.74
C SER A 52 -24.93 -6.56 -27.80
N SER A 53 -24.07 -5.60 -28.16
CA SER A 53 -22.60 -5.71 -28.03
C SER A 53 -22.08 -5.16 -26.69
N THR A 54 -22.96 -4.64 -25.82
CA THR A 54 -22.61 -4.03 -24.56
C THR A 54 -22.63 -5.06 -23.45
N HIS A 55 -21.53 -5.17 -22.70
CA HIS A 55 -21.39 -5.99 -21.52
C HIS A 55 -21.54 -5.15 -20.26
N LYS A 56 -22.38 -5.55 -19.33
CA LYS A 56 -22.46 -4.90 -18.03
C LYS A 56 -21.52 -5.62 -17.05
N ILE A 57 -20.60 -4.86 -16.44
CA ILE A 57 -19.64 -5.36 -15.47
C ILE A 57 -19.82 -4.57 -14.17
N THR A 58 -19.88 -5.27 -13.04
CA THR A 58 -19.93 -4.65 -11.70
C THR A 58 -18.75 -5.12 -10.87
N TYR A 59 -17.98 -4.17 -10.38
CA TYR A 59 -16.86 -4.36 -9.46
C TYR A 59 -17.32 -4.03 -8.04
N TYR A 60 -17.18 -4.98 -7.13
CA TYR A 60 -17.40 -4.81 -5.70
C TYR A 60 -16.05 -4.74 -5.01
N GLY A 61 -15.83 -3.74 -4.17
CA GLY A 61 -14.54 -3.60 -3.52
C GLY A 61 -14.45 -2.44 -2.55
N TRP A 62 -13.24 -2.21 -2.04
CA TRP A 62 -12.91 -1.09 -1.18
C TRP A 62 -12.22 0.01 -1.98
N ALA A 63 -12.82 1.19 -1.96
CA ALA A 63 -12.25 2.40 -2.53
C ALA A 63 -11.61 3.25 -1.43
N LEU A 64 -10.35 3.59 -1.60
CA LEU A 64 -9.66 4.63 -0.87
C LEU A 64 -9.53 5.84 -1.80
N TYR A 65 -9.93 7.01 -1.31
CA TYR A 65 -9.69 8.31 -1.92
C TYR A 65 -8.98 9.19 -0.91
N GLU A 66 -7.88 9.80 -1.28
CA GLU A 66 -7.12 10.70 -0.41
C GLU A 66 -6.62 11.92 -1.18
N GLN A 67 -6.59 13.06 -0.47
CA GLN A 67 -6.04 14.33 -0.94
C GLN A 67 -4.78 14.64 -0.14
N TYR A 68 -3.70 14.99 -0.85
CA TYR A 68 -2.42 15.29 -0.23
C TYR A 68 -1.93 16.69 -0.56
N ARG A 69 -1.27 17.30 0.42
CA ARG A 69 -0.37 18.45 0.25
C ARG A 69 1.05 17.96 0.45
N ALA A 70 1.93 18.24 -0.52
CA ALA A 70 3.35 17.99 -0.38
C ALA A 70 4.02 19.11 0.44
N THR A 71 4.79 18.73 1.44
CA THR A 71 5.55 19.63 2.31
C THR A 71 7.00 19.17 2.38
N ASP A 72 7.88 20.01 2.95
CA ASP A 72 9.27 19.61 3.19
C ASP A 72 9.40 18.44 4.15
N ASN A 73 8.34 18.16 4.95
CA ASN A 73 8.31 17.08 5.94
C ASN A 73 7.60 15.81 5.43
N GLY A 74 7.06 15.82 4.20
CA GLY A 74 6.35 14.69 3.62
C GLY A 74 4.97 15.03 3.08
N LEU A 75 4.11 14.02 2.97
CA LEU A 75 2.74 14.15 2.49
C LEU A 75 1.78 14.41 3.67
N GLU A 76 1.07 15.52 3.63
CA GLU A 76 0.00 15.85 4.57
C GLU A 76 -1.36 15.47 3.97
N THR A 77 -2.08 14.54 4.59
CA THR A 77 -3.45 14.18 4.18
C THR A 77 -4.40 15.33 4.56
N THR A 78 -5.08 15.93 3.58
CA THR A 78 -6.01 17.04 3.76
C THR A 78 -7.47 16.62 3.75
N GLY A 79 -7.78 15.43 3.21
CA GLY A 79 -9.11 14.86 3.18
C GLY A 79 -9.12 13.49 2.52
N GLY A 80 -10.16 12.71 2.76
CA GLY A 80 -10.27 11.39 2.16
C GLY A 80 -11.45 10.57 2.66
N SER A 81 -11.64 9.42 2.03
CA SER A 81 -12.65 8.43 2.39
C SER A 81 -12.13 7.01 2.13
N HIS A 82 -12.51 6.08 2.98
CA HIS A 82 -12.26 4.64 2.78
C HIS A 82 -13.58 3.90 2.94
N ILE A 83 -14.18 3.51 1.82
CA ILE A 83 -15.58 3.06 1.75
C ILE A 83 -15.70 1.84 0.84
N PRO A 84 -16.52 0.82 1.21
CA PRO A 84 -16.87 -0.26 0.30
C PRO A 84 -17.85 0.27 -0.76
N VAL A 85 -17.56 0.02 -2.04
CA VAL A 85 -18.36 0.51 -3.16
C VAL A 85 -18.70 -0.59 -4.16
N ALA A 86 -19.77 -0.37 -4.94
CA ALA A 86 -20.07 -1.16 -6.13
C ALA A 86 -20.11 -0.24 -7.34
N LEU A 87 -19.21 -0.50 -8.30
CA LEU A 87 -19.05 0.28 -9.53
C LEU A 87 -19.55 -0.53 -10.70
N SER A 88 -20.63 -0.06 -11.37
CA SER A 88 -21.15 -0.72 -12.55
C SER A 88 -20.78 0.05 -13.81
N PHE A 89 -20.28 -0.66 -14.80
CA PHE A 89 -19.90 -0.11 -16.09
C PHE A 89 -20.61 -0.85 -17.24
N ASP A 90 -20.91 -0.11 -18.26
CA ASP A 90 -21.18 -0.65 -19.60
C ASP A 90 -19.86 -0.67 -20.38
N LEU A 91 -19.49 -1.83 -20.90
CA LEU A 91 -18.31 -2.04 -21.75
C LEU A 91 -18.75 -2.30 -23.18
N ASP A 92 -18.34 -1.44 -24.10
CA ASP A 92 -18.53 -1.57 -25.53
C ASP A 92 -17.22 -1.25 -26.29
N GLU A 93 -17.28 -1.11 -27.63
CA GLU A 93 -16.12 -0.79 -28.47
C GLU A 93 -15.45 0.56 -28.12
N ARG A 94 -16.11 1.43 -27.37
CA ARG A 94 -15.60 2.74 -26.94
C ARG A 94 -14.94 2.68 -25.56
N GLY A 95 -14.95 1.51 -24.91
CA GLY A 95 -14.40 1.29 -23.57
C GLY A 95 -15.46 1.28 -22.47
N TYR A 96 -15.03 1.58 -21.25
CA TYR A 96 -15.84 1.56 -20.04
C TYR A 96 -16.63 2.85 -19.86
N THR A 97 -17.95 2.74 -19.65
CA THR A 97 -18.82 3.86 -19.27
C THR A 97 -19.47 3.59 -17.93
N LEU A 98 -19.18 4.42 -16.91
CA LEU A 98 -19.77 4.28 -15.57
C LEU A 98 -21.29 4.48 -15.64
N THR A 99 -22.07 3.51 -15.15
CA THR A 99 -23.53 3.56 -15.10
C THR A 99 -24.07 3.66 -13.68
N GLU A 100 -23.32 3.19 -12.69
CA GLU A 100 -23.67 3.32 -11.27
C GLU A 100 -22.41 3.43 -10.44
N TYR A 101 -22.35 4.42 -9.54
CA TYR A 101 -21.45 4.49 -8.39
C TYR A 101 -22.30 4.33 -7.14
N TRP A 102 -22.18 3.19 -6.47
CA TRP A 102 -22.97 2.90 -5.27
C TRP A 102 -22.04 2.87 -4.05
N GLU A 103 -22.49 3.51 -2.97
CA GLU A 103 -21.87 3.46 -1.65
C GLU A 103 -22.95 3.30 -0.57
N PRO A 104 -22.64 2.70 0.59
CA PRO A 104 -23.60 2.56 1.68
C PRO A 104 -23.88 3.91 2.34
N ARG A 105 -25.08 4.06 2.88
CA ARG A 105 -25.41 5.20 3.73
C ARG A 105 -24.66 5.14 5.05
N ASP A 106 -24.43 6.29 5.65
CA ASP A 106 -23.73 6.40 6.93
C ASP A 106 -24.52 5.85 8.14
N GLY A 107 -23.78 5.61 9.22
CA GLY A 107 -24.32 5.26 10.52
C GLY A 107 -24.96 3.87 10.56
N SER A 108 -26.15 3.77 11.15
CA SER A 108 -26.84 2.48 11.35
C SER A 108 -27.31 1.80 10.05
N TYR A 109 -27.30 2.51 8.94
CA TYR A 109 -27.68 1.99 7.63
C TYR A 109 -26.53 1.30 6.90
N ASN A 110 -25.29 1.59 7.27
CA ASN A 110 -24.11 1.12 6.56
C ASN A 110 -24.09 -0.40 6.39
N ALA A 111 -24.10 -1.16 7.50
CA ALA A 111 -24.03 -2.61 7.43
C ALA A 111 -25.26 -3.28 6.79
N PRO A 112 -26.51 -2.82 7.01
CA PRO A 112 -27.66 -3.28 6.23
C PRO A 112 -27.53 -3.07 4.73
N ASP A 113 -27.10 -1.88 4.30
CA ASP A 113 -26.95 -1.53 2.87
C ASP A 113 -25.90 -2.43 2.20
N ILE A 114 -24.75 -2.67 2.86
CA ILE A 114 -23.70 -3.58 2.37
C ILE A 114 -24.25 -5.00 2.21
N ARG A 115 -24.98 -5.54 3.22
CA ARG A 115 -25.55 -6.88 3.15
C ARG A 115 -26.60 -7.04 2.04
N GLU A 116 -27.29 -5.97 1.69
CA GLU A 116 -28.27 -5.99 0.60
C GLU A 116 -27.60 -5.91 -0.78
N LYS A 117 -26.54 -5.09 -0.91
CA LYS A 117 -25.89 -4.80 -2.20
C LYS A 117 -24.84 -5.83 -2.60
N PHE A 118 -24.04 -6.31 -1.66
CA PHE A 118 -22.89 -7.16 -1.94
C PHE A 118 -23.26 -8.64 -2.04
N PRO A 119 -22.61 -9.42 -2.93
CA PRO A 119 -22.74 -10.89 -2.94
C PRO A 119 -22.46 -11.48 -1.56
N ALA A 120 -23.28 -12.44 -1.12
CA ALA A 120 -23.27 -12.95 0.26
C ALA A 120 -21.90 -13.48 0.73
N HIS A 121 -21.11 -14.04 -0.18
CA HIS A 121 -19.80 -14.66 0.14
C HIS A 121 -18.68 -13.62 0.38
N ILE A 122 -18.84 -12.36 -0.01
CA ILE A 122 -17.86 -11.28 0.22
C ILE A 122 -18.34 -10.23 1.22
N VAL A 123 -19.53 -10.39 1.81
CA VAL A 123 -20.11 -9.40 2.75
C VAL A 123 -19.19 -9.15 3.94
N GLU A 124 -18.59 -10.19 4.51
CA GLU A 124 -17.69 -10.05 5.67
C GLU A 124 -16.45 -9.22 5.31
N ASP A 125 -15.87 -9.41 4.13
CA ASP A 125 -14.76 -8.59 3.64
C ASP A 125 -15.19 -7.15 3.35
N ALA A 126 -16.43 -6.95 2.88
CA ALA A 126 -16.99 -5.62 2.65
C ALA A 126 -17.33 -4.88 3.96
N LEU A 127 -17.58 -5.60 5.06
CA LEU A 127 -17.82 -5.02 6.39
C LEU A 127 -16.51 -4.72 7.15
N HIS A 128 -15.39 -5.34 6.80
CA HIS A 128 -14.14 -5.30 7.55
C HIS A 128 -12.95 -4.87 6.69
N GLY A 129 -12.96 -3.60 6.24
CA GLY A 129 -11.95 -3.05 5.33
C GLY A 129 -10.58 -2.76 5.94
N GLN A 130 -10.40 -2.92 7.26
CA GLN A 130 -9.19 -2.47 7.95
C GLN A 130 -7.90 -3.10 7.39
N LYS A 131 -7.97 -4.35 6.94
CA LYS A 131 -6.85 -5.07 6.32
C LYS A 131 -6.40 -4.47 4.98
N PHE A 132 -7.22 -3.67 4.33
CA PHE A 132 -6.95 -3.06 3.03
C PHE A 132 -6.34 -1.64 3.15
N VAL A 133 -6.39 -1.02 4.32
CA VAL A 133 -5.95 0.37 4.54
C VAL A 133 -4.48 0.54 4.16
N LEU A 134 -3.59 -0.29 4.73
CA LEU A 134 -2.15 -0.13 4.50
C LEU A 134 -1.76 -0.23 3.01
N PRO A 135 -2.09 -1.32 2.27
CA PRO A 135 -1.71 -1.42 0.87
C PRO A 135 -2.34 -0.32 -0.01
N GLN A 136 -3.57 0.08 0.27
CA GLN A 136 -4.22 1.16 -0.48
C GLN A 136 -3.59 2.54 -0.19
N THR A 137 -3.25 2.84 1.07
CA THR A 137 -2.54 4.07 1.42
C THR A 137 -1.16 4.10 0.76
N GLN A 138 -0.42 3.00 0.74
CA GLN A 138 0.87 2.91 0.06
C GLN A 138 0.76 3.16 -1.45
N GLU A 139 -0.31 2.68 -2.10
CA GLU A 139 -0.59 2.97 -3.50
C GLU A 139 -0.90 4.45 -3.72
N CYS A 140 -1.71 5.07 -2.85
CA CYS A 140 -1.98 6.51 -2.89
C CYS A 140 -0.71 7.34 -2.66
N TYR A 141 0.14 6.97 -1.72
CA TYR A 141 1.45 7.61 -1.50
C TYR A 141 2.33 7.53 -2.74
N ALA A 142 2.41 6.35 -3.39
CA ALA A 142 3.19 6.19 -4.61
C ALA A 142 2.69 7.12 -5.74
N GLN A 143 1.36 7.27 -5.89
CA GLN A 143 0.76 8.20 -6.85
C GLN A 143 1.09 9.66 -6.51
N ALA A 144 0.98 10.03 -5.23
CA ALA A 144 1.26 11.40 -4.78
C ALA A 144 2.74 11.77 -4.95
N ILE A 145 3.65 10.87 -4.62
CA ILE A 145 5.10 11.03 -4.82
C ILE A 145 5.42 11.23 -6.30
N ALA A 146 4.85 10.39 -7.18
CA ALA A 146 5.06 10.50 -8.62
C ALA A 146 4.55 11.84 -9.19
N ALA A 147 3.43 12.35 -8.66
CA ALA A 147 2.82 13.60 -9.11
C ALA A 147 3.53 14.85 -8.57
N THR A 148 4.06 14.81 -7.33
CA THR A 148 4.66 15.97 -6.66
C THR A 148 6.18 16.04 -6.81
N GLY A 149 6.84 14.90 -7.11
CA GLY A 149 8.29 14.82 -7.16
C GLY A 149 8.96 14.94 -5.78
N LEU A 150 8.25 14.56 -4.71
CA LEU A 150 8.74 14.61 -3.33
C LEU A 150 10.06 13.85 -3.18
N ASP A 151 11.04 14.44 -2.49
CA ASP A 151 12.30 13.75 -2.13
C ASP A 151 12.04 12.78 -0.98
N THR A 152 11.73 11.54 -1.35
CA THR A 152 11.43 10.47 -0.39
C THR A 152 12.63 10.09 0.48
N ASN A 153 13.87 10.24 0.00
CA ASN A 153 15.05 9.92 0.80
C ASN A 153 15.22 10.88 1.96
N GLN A 154 15.01 12.18 1.69
CA GLN A 154 15.05 13.20 2.75
C GLN A 154 13.96 12.95 3.79
N VAL A 155 12.72 12.71 3.35
CA VAL A 155 11.58 12.52 4.26
C VAL A 155 11.74 11.26 5.10
N ILE A 156 12.08 10.12 4.49
CA ILE A 156 12.27 8.86 5.19
C ILE A 156 13.41 8.95 6.21
N GLY A 157 14.54 9.57 5.83
CA GLY A 157 15.64 9.85 6.75
C GLY A 157 15.20 10.65 7.97
N SER A 158 14.45 11.76 7.75
CA SER A 158 13.93 12.61 8.83
C SER A 158 12.92 11.88 9.74
N LEU A 159 12.08 11.01 9.18
CA LEU A 159 11.15 10.18 9.98
C LEU A 159 11.93 9.22 10.90
N ILE A 160 12.94 8.53 10.37
CA ILE A 160 13.79 7.62 11.16
C ILE A 160 14.52 8.39 12.27
N GLU A 161 15.13 9.55 11.95
CA GLU A 161 15.77 10.41 12.94
C GLU A 161 14.80 10.85 14.04
N THR A 162 13.58 11.25 13.68
CA THR A 162 12.54 11.65 14.63
C THR A 162 12.16 10.49 15.55
N ILE A 163 11.92 9.31 14.99
CA ILE A 163 11.58 8.11 15.77
C ILE A 163 12.73 7.78 16.73
N CYS A 164 13.97 7.88 16.30
CA CYS A 164 15.15 7.60 17.13
C CYS A 164 15.44 8.69 18.19
N SER A 165 14.80 9.85 18.14
CA SER A 165 15.09 10.98 19.06
C SER A 165 14.57 10.79 20.49
N GLY A 166 13.67 9.84 20.75
CA GLY A 166 13.11 9.58 22.08
C GLY A 166 12.36 8.25 22.18
N PRO A 167 12.11 7.80 23.39
CA PRO A 167 12.51 8.31 24.70
C PRO A 167 13.98 8.00 25.03
N ALA A 168 14.74 8.99 25.50
CA ALA A 168 16.22 8.93 25.64
C ALA A 168 16.79 7.83 26.57
N GLU A 169 15.96 7.18 27.38
CA GLU A 169 16.39 6.17 28.37
C GLU A 169 15.88 4.75 28.06
N ALA A 170 15.21 4.54 26.91
CA ALA A 170 14.68 3.23 26.56
C ALA A 170 15.75 2.38 25.85
N SER A 171 15.89 1.12 26.28
CA SER A 171 16.77 0.14 25.60
C SER A 171 16.02 -0.75 24.61
N ASN A 172 14.70 -0.53 24.45
CA ASN A 172 13.85 -1.34 23.60
C ASN A 172 13.31 -0.50 22.41
N PRO A 173 13.59 -0.87 21.15
CA PRO A 173 13.12 -0.16 19.96
C PRO A 173 11.59 0.09 19.95
N TRP A 174 10.81 -0.83 20.50
CA TRP A 174 9.34 -0.68 20.61
C TRP A 174 8.89 0.52 21.44
N ALA A 175 9.70 0.99 22.38
CA ALA A 175 9.39 2.19 23.16
C ALA A 175 9.46 3.44 22.27
N TYR A 176 10.43 3.50 21.36
CA TYR A 176 10.61 4.58 20.37
C TYR A 176 9.47 4.58 19.35
N ILE A 177 9.15 3.42 18.80
CA ILE A 177 8.00 3.24 17.87
C ILE A 177 6.69 3.66 18.54
N LYS A 178 6.47 3.29 19.79
CA LYS A 178 5.26 3.65 20.54
C LYS A 178 5.15 5.15 20.79
N GLU A 179 6.24 5.79 21.17
CA GLU A 179 6.29 7.25 21.40
C GLU A 179 6.04 8.03 20.11
N HIS A 180 6.61 7.58 19.00
CA HIS A 180 6.51 8.17 17.67
C HIS A 180 5.63 7.34 16.72
N SER A 181 4.48 6.90 17.23
CA SER A 181 3.60 5.98 16.48
C SER A 181 2.99 6.59 15.21
N ILE A 182 2.91 7.91 15.14
CA ILE A 182 2.44 8.63 13.95
C ILE A 182 3.51 8.61 12.87
N GLU A 183 4.74 8.98 13.21
CA GLU A 183 5.89 9.02 12.31
C GLU A 183 6.26 7.60 11.84
N TYR A 184 6.17 6.61 12.73
CA TYR A 184 6.42 5.23 12.36
C TYR A 184 5.36 4.69 11.39
N ARG A 185 4.08 5.00 11.61
CA ARG A 185 3.02 4.64 10.69
C ARG A 185 3.21 5.33 9.33
N GLU A 186 3.58 6.61 9.34
CA GLU A 186 3.90 7.33 8.11
C GLU A 186 5.08 6.69 7.39
N LEU A 187 6.14 6.30 8.09
CA LEU A 187 7.28 5.57 7.53
C LEU A 187 6.81 4.28 6.79
N THR A 188 5.83 3.54 7.33
CA THR A 188 5.27 2.36 6.65
C THR A 188 4.40 2.72 5.43
N TYR A 189 3.78 3.89 5.41
CA TYR A 189 2.96 4.35 4.28
C TYR A 189 3.79 4.67 3.03
N TYR A 190 5.06 5.05 3.17
CA TYR A 190 5.97 5.19 2.03
C TYR A 190 6.29 3.85 1.34
N GLY A 191 5.99 2.70 1.93
CA GLY A 191 6.02 1.37 1.35
C GLY A 191 7.32 1.05 0.64
N ARG A 192 7.26 0.88 -0.71
CA ARG A 192 8.43 0.58 -1.53
C ARG A 192 9.58 1.58 -1.41
N TYR A 193 9.30 2.85 -1.14
CA TYR A 193 10.33 3.88 -0.98
C TYR A 193 11.08 3.69 0.34
N THR A 194 10.36 3.34 1.42
CA THR A 194 10.99 2.96 2.70
C THR A 194 11.85 1.72 2.54
N LEU A 195 11.36 0.67 1.86
CA LEU A 195 12.17 -0.52 1.59
C LEU A 195 13.44 -0.18 0.82
N LYS A 196 13.34 0.59 -0.28
CA LYS A 196 14.49 1.00 -1.09
C LYS A 196 15.52 1.77 -0.27
N TYR A 197 15.06 2.74 0.53
CA TYR A 197 15.93 3.52 1.41
C TYR A 197 16.66 2.63 2.42
N CYS A 198 15.92 1.79 3.15
CA CYS A 198 16.46 0.93 4.17
C CYS A 198 17.41 -0.13 3.58
N PHE A 199 17.05 -0.78 2.47
CA PHE A 199 17.91 -1.77 1.82
C PHE A 199 19.22 -1.14 1.33
N ALA A 200 19.18 0.07 0.76
CA ALA A 200 20.39 0.78 0.37
C ALA A 200 21.31 1.05 1.57
N ARG A 201 20.74 1.51 2.69
CA ARG A 201 21.49 1.75 3.94
C ARG A 201 22.09 0.45 4.50
N PHE A 202 21.34 -0.64 4.50
CA PHE A 202 21.85 -1.95 4.95
C PHE A 202 22.95 -2.49 4.02
N GLU A 203 22.91 -2.22 2.71
CA GLU A 203 24.00 -2.62 1.79
C GLU A 203 25.30 -1.82 2.03
N GLU A 204 25.21 -0.59 2.53
CA GLU A 204 26.39 0.17 2.98
C GLU A 204 27.02 -0.45 4.23
N GLY A 205 26.26 -1.19 5.03
CA GLY A 205 26.71 -1.92 6.22
C GLY A 205 26.65 -1.11 7.51
N ASP A 206 26.94 -1.79 8.63
CA ASP A 206 27.06 -1.22 10.00
C ASP A 206 25.77 -0.71 10.65
N GLU A 207 24.57 -1.05 10.11
CA GLU A 207 23.29 -0.68 10.71
C GLU A 207 22.97 -1.55 11.96
N THR A 208 23.80 -1.37 13.00
CA THR A 208 23.75 -2.14 14.24
C THR A 208 23.10 -1.37 15.40
N GLY A 209 22.85 -0.07 15.21
CA GLY A 209 22.25 0.83 16.18
C GLY A 209 20.72 0.74 16.25
N LEU A 210 20.13 1.72 16.96
CA LEU A 210 18.68 1.86 17.09
C LEU A 210 18.02 2.12 15.75
N ASP A 211 18.60 2.96 14.93
CA ASP A 211 18.16 3.29 13.58
C ASP A 211 18.04 2.03 12.71
N GLY A 212 19.05 1.16 12.72
CA GLY A 212 19.02 -0.14 12.06
C GLY A 212 17.88 -1.02 12.56
N GLN A 213 17.58 -1.02 13.86
CA GLN A 213 16.47 -1.79 14.43
C GLN A 213 15.11 -1.24 14.01
N ILE A 214 14.94 0.10 13.96
CA ILE A 214 13.71 0.76 13.48
C ILE A 214 13.51 0.48 11.98
N MET A 215 14.57 0.59 11.17
CA MET A 215 14.52 0.27 9.74
C MET A 215 14.13 -1.19 9.49
N ALA A 216 14.74 -2.14 10.23
CA ALA A 216 14.42 -3.56 10.10
C ALA A 216 12.96 -3.85 10.43
N GLN A 217 12.43 -3.25 11.52
CA GLN A 217 11.05 -3.42 11.91
C GLN A 217 10.09 -2.83 10.87
N ALA A 218 10.39 -1.65 10.33
CA ALA A 218 9.57 -1.04 9.29
C ALA A 218 9.56 -1.89 8.01
N CYS A 219 10.71 -2.43 7.59
CA CYS A 219 10.80 -3.33 6.45
C CYS A 219 10.00 -4.62 6.66
N GLU A 220 10.10 -5.22 7.85
CA GLU A 220 9.33 -6.42 8.21
C GLU A 220 7.82 -6.15 8.16
N ASP A 221 7.36 -5.05 8.77
CA ASP A 221 5.95 -4.69 8.81
C ASP A 221 5.39 -4.42 7.39
N ILE A 222 6.20 -3.82 6.50
CA ILE A 222 5.83 -3.60 5.11
C ILE A 222 5.77 -4.93 4.35
N ALA A 223 6.78 -5.79 4.47
CA ALA A 223 6.84 -7.07 3.79
C ALA A 223 5.67 -7.98 4.21
N VAL A 224 5.38 -8.06 5.51
CA VAL A 224 4.23 -8.80 6.07
C VAL A 224 2.91 -8.18 5.58
N GLY A 225 2.81 -6.85 5.54
CA GLY A 225 1.66 -6.13 4.99
C GLY A 225 1.41 -6.42 3.51
N TRP A 226 2.44 -6.83 2.77
CA TRP A 226 2.36 -7.28 1.37
C TRP A 226 2.13 -8.79 1.23
N GLY A 227 2.00 -9.51 2.34
CA GLY A 227 1.67 -10.94 2.37
C GLY A 227 2.87 -11.87 2.48
N GLU A 228 4.09 -11.36 2.68
CA GLU A 228 5.23 -12.21 2.98
C GLU A 228 5.17 -12.73 4.43
N GLU A 229 5.68 -13.94 4.64
CA GLU A 229 5.76 -14.49 6.01
C GLU A 229 6.84 -13.79 6.82
N PRO A 230 6.60 -13.51 8.12
CA PRO A 230 7.61 -12.93 8.99
C PRO A 230 8.86 -13.80 9.02
N LEU A 231 10.04 -13.16 9.03
CA LEU A 231 11.29 -13.88 9.12
C LEU A 231 11.43 -14.60 10.46
N VAL A 232 11.68 -15.91 10.39
CA VAL A 232 12.01 -16.73 11.56
C VAL A 232 13.52 -16.90 11.61
N PHE A 233 14.16 -16.30 12.62
CA PHE A 233 15.60 -16.49 12.85
C PHE A 233 15.88 -16.79 14.32
N SER A 234 16.97 -17.53 14.53
CA SER A 234 17.42 -17.84 15.89
C SER A 234 18.00 -16.59 16.56
N GLN A 235 17.62 -16.35 17.80
CA GLN A 235 18.26 -15.28 18.56
C GLN A 235 19.78 -15.52 18.65
N PRO A 236 20.61 -14.47 18.49
CA PRO A 236 22.04 -14.61 18.65
C PRO A 236 22.42 -14.97 20.10
N ASP A 237 23.50 -15.73 20.26
CA ASP A 237 23.98 -16.22 21.58
C ASP A 237 24.20 -15.11 22.60
N ASN A 238 24.52 -13.88 22.14
CA ASN A 238 24.71 -12.70 23.01
C ASN A 238 23.39 -11.95 23.33
N GLY A 239 22.25 -12.41 22.80
CA GLY A 239 20.93 -11.81 23.03
C GLY A 239 20.72 -10.43 22.38
N VAL A 240 21.68 -9.91 21.62
CA VAL A 240 21.58 -8.62 20.93
C VAL A 240 21.21 -8.84 19.48
N PHE A 241 20.01 -8.44 19.12
CA PHE A 241 19.52 -8.43 17.76
C PHE A 241 19.74 -7.06 17.09
N THR A 242 20.30 -7.02 15.89
CA THR A 242 20.54 -5.77 15.14
C THR A 242 19.79 -5.75 13.83
N GLY A 243 19.55 -4.54 13.30
CA GLY A 243 18.93 -4.39 11.97
C GLY A 243 19.75 -5.05 10.87
N GLN A 244 21.08 -4.95 10.93
CA GLN A 244 21.98 -5.62 9.99
C GLN A 244 21.85 -7.15 9.98
N MET A 245 21.58 -7.76 11.15
CA MET A 245 21.33 -9.21 11.22
C MET A 245 19.99 -9.58 10.58
N TRP A 246 18.96 -8.79 10.82
CA TRP A 246 17.67 -8.95 10.16
C TRP A 246 17.84 -8.89 8.63
N TYR A 247 18.51 -7.83 8.15
CA TYR A 247 18.75 -7.65 6.72
C TYR A 247 19.52 -8.82 6.10
N SER A 248 20.55 -9.30 6.76
CA SER A 248 21.32 -10.46 6.29
C SER A 248 20.45 -11.72 6.17
N ALA A 249 19.55 -11.93 7.13
CA ALA A 249 18.60 -13.04 7.08
C ALA A 249 17.56 -12.86 5.95
N PHE A 250 17.01 -11.65 5.82
CA PHE A 250 16.06 -11.31 4.76
C PHE A 250 16.66 -11.51 3.37
N LYS A 251 17.88 -10.97 3.15
CA LYS A 251 18.62 -11.12 1.89
C LYS A 251 18.89 -12.60 1.54
N ASN A 252 19.34 -13.40 2.51
CA ASN A 252 19.58 -14.83 2.29
C ASN A 252 18.28 -15.58 1.97
N ASN A 253 17.17 -15.24 2.64
CA ASN A 253 15.86 -15.79 2.32
C ASN A 253 15.45 -15.43 0.90
N ALA A 254 15.51 -14.14 0.52
CA ALA A 254 15.17 -13.67 -0.81
C ALA A 254 16.01 -14.37 -1.91
N LEU A 255 17.32 -14.49 -1.73
CA LEU A 255 18.20 -15.22 -2.67
C LEU A 255 17.79 -16.70 -2.82
N SER A 256 17.34 -17.35 -1.75
CA SER A 256 16.88 -18.74 -1.82
C SER A 256 15.58 -18.93 -2.61
N LEU A 257 14.77 -17.88 -2.76
CA LEU A 257 13.51 -17.94 -3.52
C LEU A 257 13.75 -17.99 -5.03
N ILE A 258 14.87 -17.47 -5.54
CA ILE A 258 15.21 -17.48 -6.98
C ILE A 258 15.26 -18.92 -7.53
N GLU A 259 15.71 -19.88 -6.71
CA GLU A 259 15.79 -21.30 -7.11
C GLU A 259 14.43 -21.97 -7.14
N GLN A 260 13.39 -21.38 -6.51
CA GLN A 260 12.10 -22.00 -6.26
C GLN A 260 10.98 -21.43 -7.13
N TYR A 261 11.08 -20.15 -7.51
CA TYR A 261 10.02 -19.40 -8.17
C TYR A 261 10.52 -18.67 -9.43
N SER A 262 9.65 -18.53 -10.41
CA SER A 262 9.89 -17.63 -11.55
C SER A 262 9.84 -16.16 -11.12
N GLU A 263 10.41 -15.26 -11.94
CA GLU A 263 10.39 -13.82 -11.69
C GLU A 263 8.95 -13.28 -11.47
N ILE A 264 7.98 -13.76 -12.27
CA ILE A 264 6.56 -13.37 -12.12
C ILE A 264 6.00 -13.82 -10.78
N GLU A 265 6.26 -15.08 -10.40
CA GLU A 265 5.79 -15.62 -9.11
C GLU A 265 6.45 -14.92 -7.93
N LEU A 266 7.73 -14.54 -8.05
CA LEU A 266 8.44 -13.74 -7.03
C LEU A 266 7.79 -12.38 -6.86
N ALA A 267 7.53 -11.68 -7.94
CA ALA A 267 6.91 -10.36 -7.91
C ALA A 267 5.49 -10.38 -7.31
N GLU A 268 4.73 -11.47 -7.54
CA GLU A 268 3.36 -11.62 -7.04
C GLU A 268 3.28 -12.09 -5.59
N ARG A 269 4.16 -13.03 -5.19
CA ARG A 269 4.06 -13.71 -3.89
C ARG A 269 5.00 -13.16 -2.83
N TYR A 270 6.11 -12.55 -3.26
CA TYR A 270 7.21 -12.06 -2.42
C TYR A 270 7.68 -10.67 -2.90
N PRO A 271 6.79 -9.67 -2.93
CA PRO A 271 7.07 -8.38 -3.58
C PRO A 271 8.19 -7.57 -2.91
N ALA A 272 8.39 -7.67 -1.59
CA ALA A 272 9.49 -7.02 -0.89
C ALA A 272 10.84 -7.73 -1.17
N SER A 273 10.84 -9.06 -1.17
CA SER A 273 11.98 -9.89 -1.58
C SER A 273 12.35 -9.64 -3.05
N TYR A 274 11.36 -9.59 -3.94
CA TYR A 274 11.57 -9.27 -5.35
C TYR A 274 12.18 -7.86 -5.53
N LEU A 275 11.69 -6.87 -4.79
CA LEU A 275 12.23 -5.52 -4.81
C LEU A 275 13.73 -5.52 -4.42
N LEU A 276 14.11 -6.22 -3.34
CA LEU A 276 15.51 -6.36 -2.94
C LEU A 276 16.34 -7.03 -4.03
N LEU A 277 15.88 -8.16 -4.58
CA LEU A 277 16.58 -8.89 -5.63
C LEU A 277 16.81 -8.04 -6.88
N SER A 278 15.80 -7.26 -7.26
CA SER A 278 15.90 -6.30 -8.37
C SER A 278 16.95 -5.19 -8.09
N MET A 279 17.03 -4.69 -6.86
CA MET A 279 18.05 -3.70 -6.47
C MET A 279 19.46 -4.30 -6.49
N LEU A 280 19.60 -5.59 -6.22
CA LEU A 280 20.88 -6.31 -6.25
C LEU A 280 21.27 -6.75 -7.67
N GLY A 281 20.36 -6.68 -8.65
CA GLY A 281 20.56 -7.14 -10.03
C GLY A 281 20.53 -8.66 -10.18
N GLU A 282 19.80 -9.36 -9.32
CA GLU A 282 19.67 -10.82 -9.32
C GLU A 282 18.44 -11.31 -10.12
N VAL A 283 17.51 -10.41 -10.43
CA VAL A 283 16.29 -10.59 -11.23
C VAL A 283 16.02 -9.42 -12.15
#